data_5dc6e26f290bba58424a8719e49ce005
#
_entry.id   5dc6e26f290bba58424a8719e49ce005
#
_cell.length_a   1.000
_cell.length_b   1.000
_cell.length_c   1.000
_cell.angle_alpha   90.00
_cell.angle_beta   90.00
_cell.angle_gamma   90.00
#
_symmetry.space_group_name_H-M   'P 1'
#
loop_
_entity.id
_entity.type
_entity.pdbx_description
1 polymer ?
#
loop_
_entity_poly.entity_id
_entity_poly.type
_entity_poly.pdbx_seq_one_letter_code
_entity_poly.pdbx_strand_id
1 'polypeptide(L)'
;TSKITVKDDEKTLMQDKYNAVDYEYGVMTSFEYNSDKSEWTYYFNGTLGDSHDDGYTTTADFTSLYGQTVKVIYDKKTNGDVNNVYGMFGKDAVVIAEGVVGDISTLKASDSKVKISGTEYKLEKLDTNNYNVPVYDFSYDTDIDDAEQMNGKSSVGIVGLADDQSQSGFKFVAVDDDNNGKIDFFMVYPFSVAKVSYAGSKNFTLEYQDGSTKTLKFEDVVSYKGLAENDYVVYTADVNTATNDDTIVKADKVVSGDVTATRGDYKFAVDGTWYEAIEDMNVVSGGSVKNVVVVNGYVFMADGSGSKSVTDYAVVIAGDQGAYADTAKLLFSDGTKKVVDTDDFYGTPATGKNDKDYTGTLVTYETNSDNEYILTPAKTATNGTEAVGSGFDAYWGNVQPELKSDKVKYIEGADIADDAVIFLRETSGDNYKVITGARLKTTNGKKMTVVAAYADKTSSTGYNTVKMA
;
A
#
# COMPACT_ATOMS: atom_id res chain seq x y z
N THR A 1 0.07 43.78 3.95
CA THR A 1 -1.38 43.96 3.65
C THR A 1 -2.02 44.60 4.88
N SER A 2 -2.57 45.82 4.72
CA SER A 2 -3.25 46.52 5.83
C SER A 2 -4.64 45.89 5.99
N LYS A 3 -4.91 45.33 7.18
CA LYS A 3 -6.24 44.80 7.51
C LYS A 3 -7.10 45.98 8.01
N ILE A 4 -8.12 46.33 7.23
CA ILE A 4 -9.15 47.28 7.68
C ILE A 4 -10.33 46.47 8.18
N THR A 5 -10.58 46.48 9.49
CA THR A 5 -11.77 45.89 10.07
C THR A 5 -12.66 47.03 10.53
N VAL A 6 -13.79 47.20 9.83
CA VAL A 6 -14.85 48.11 10.30
C VAL A 6 -15.87 47.26 11.01
N LYS A 7 -16.07 47.50 12.31
CA LYS A 7 -17.10 46.83 13.10
C LYS A 7 -18.21 47.82 13.38
N ASP A 8 -19.43 47.43 13.05
CA ASP A 8 -20.66 48.05 13.50
C ASP A 8 -21.50 46.95 14.14
N ASP A 9 -21.95 47.11 15.35
CA ASP A 9 -22.70 46.11 16.14
C ASP A 9 -22.03 44.69 16.18
N GLU A 10 -20.69 44.68 16.34
CA GLU A 10 -19.89 43.46 16.38
C GLU A 10 -19.79 42.68 15.03
N LYS A 11 -20.43 43.15 13.98
CA LYS A 11 -20.32 42.55 12.64
C LYS A 11 -19.20 43.18 11.82
N THR A 12 -18.61 42.40 10.94
CA THR A 12 -17.68 42.91 9.92
C THR A 12 -18.47 43.57 8.77
N LEU A 13 -17.82 44.43 7.98
CA LEU A 13 -18.44 45.00 6.78
C LEU A 13 -18.97 43.95 5.83
N MET A 14 -18.28 42.81 5.74
CA MET A 14 -18.71 41.70 4.88
C MET A 14 -19.98 41.00 5.40
N GLN A 15 -20.06 40.82 6.71
CA GLN A 15 -21.26 40.25 7.35
C GLN A 15 -22.48 41.17 7.25
N ASP A 16 -22.28 42.47 7.42
CA ASP A 16 -23.36 43.44 7.41
C ASP A 16 -23.83 43.79 6.01
N LYS A 17 -22.88 44.07 5.08
CA LYS A 17 -23.21 44.53 3.75
C LYS A 17 -23.52 43.43 2.75
N TYR A 18 -22.89 42.27 2.88
CA TYR A 18 -22.99 41.17 1.91
C TYR A 18 -23.66 39.91 2.50
N ASN A 19 -24.14 40.01 3.73
CA ASN A 19 -24.73 38.86 4.44
C ASN A 19 -23.80 37.62 4.46
N ALA A 20 -22.50 37.90 4.38
CA ALA A 20 -21.49 36.85 4.39
C ALA A 20 -21.43 36.17 5.74
N VAL A 21 -21.42 34.87 5.73
CA VAL A 21 -21.35 34.07 6.96
C VAL A 21 -19.99 34.20 7.62
N ASP A 22 -19.95 33.94 8.92
CA ASP A 22 -18.75 33.95 9.72
C ASP A 22 -17.63 33.12 9.09
N TYR A 23 -16.43 33.56 9.36
CA TYR A 23 -15.24 32.93 8.87
C TYR A 23 -15.13 31.50 9.40
N GLU A 24 -15.27 30.54 8.51
CA GLU A 24 -14.98 29.15 8.84
C GLU A 24 -13.62 28.78 8.22
N TYR A 25 -12.94 27.88 8.91
CA TYR A 25 -11.63 27.38 8.49
C TYR A 25 -11.71 25.89 8.25
N GLY A 26 -11.02 25.43 7.22
CA GLY A 26 -10.83 24.01 6.95
C GLY A 26 -9.59 23.80 6.10
N VAL A 27 -9.01 22.61 6.16
CA VAL A 27 -7.96 22.24 5.22
C VAL A 27 -8.61 21.91 3.88
N MET A 28 -8.15 22.54 2.80
CA MET A 28 -8.60 22.20 1.44
C MET A 28 -8.10 20.80 1.09
N THR A 29 -9.02 19.86 0.93
CA THR A 29 -8.74 18.43 0.80
C THR A 29 -8.85 17.92 -0.62
N SER A 30 -9.70 18.55 -1.42
CA SER A 30 -9.81 18.25 -2.85
C SER A 30 -10.46 19.42 -3.61
N PHE A 31 -10.44 19.32 -4.93
CA PHE A 31 -11.15 20.25 -5.81
C PHE A 31 -11.47 19.57 -7.13
N GLU A 32 -12.49 20.08 -7.79
CA GLU A 32 -13.00 19.60 -9.06
C GLU A 32 -13.21 20.76 -10.02
N TYR A 33 -12.93 20.55 -11.30
CA TYR A 33 -13.21 21.53 -12.36
C TYR A 33 -14.30 21.05 -13.30
N ASN A 34 -15.39 21.79 -13.39
CA ASN A 34 -16.46 21.58 -14.35
C ASN A 34 -16.22 22.43 -15.60
N SER A 35 -15.77 21.79 -16.67
CA SER A 35 -15.44 22.47 -17.94
C SER A 35 -16.66 23.08 -18.62
N ASP A 36 -17.85 22.49 -18.49
CA ASP A 36 -19.09 22.96 -19.12
C ASP A 36 -19.57 24.29 -18.54
N LYS A 37 -19.31 24.48 -17.22
CA LYS A 37 -19.70 25.69 -16.50
C LYS A 37 -18.54 26.65 -16.27
N SER A 38 -17.29 26.20 -16.48
CA SER A 38 -16.07 26.92 -16.14
C SER A 38 -16.03 27.28 -14.65
N GLU A 39 -16.38 26.34 -13.79
CA GLU A 39 -16.46 26.49 -12.34
C GLU A 39 -15.59 25.47 -11.64
N TRP A 40 -15.01 25.86 -10.51
CA TRP A 40 -14.32 25.00 -9.56
C TRP A 40 -15.22 24.71 -8.36
N THR A 41 -15.17 23.49 -7.83
CA THR A 41 -15.74 23.11 -6.53
C THR A 41 -14.62 22.69 -5.63
N TYR A 42 -14.55 23.25 -4.42
CA TYR A 42 -13.52 23.00 -3.42
C TYR A 42 -14.11 22.32 -2.20
N TYR A 43 -13.43 21.30 -1.71
CA TYR A 43 -13.86 20.50 -0.55
C TYR A 43 -12.87 20.69 0.61
N PHE A 44 -13.38 20.62 1.82
CA PHE A 44 -12.63 20.93 3.03
C PHE A 44 -12.91 19.92 4.13
N ASN A 45 -11.92 19.72 5.02
CA ASN A 45 -12.12 19.07 6.30
C ASN A 45 -12.47 20.06 7.41
N GLY A 46 -12.92 19.53 8.55
CA GLY A 46 -13.26 20.32 9.72
C GLY A 46 -14.61 21.04 9.55
N THR A 47 -14.76 22.18 10.25
CA THR A 47 -16.03 22.89 10.30
C THR A 47 -16.58 23.29 8.92
N LEU A 48 -15.69 23.61 7.97
CA LEU A 48 -16.10 23.91 6.59
C LEU A 48 -16.68 22.68 5.89
N GLY A 49 -16.05 21.50 6.02
CA GLY A 49 -16.53 20.25 5.44
C GLY A 49 -17.83 19.78 6.10
N ASP A 50 -17.88 19.78 7.42
CA ASP A 50 -19.07 19.38 8.19
C ASP A 50 -20.30 20.25 7.90
N SER A 51 -20.07 21.51 7.50
CA SER A 51 -21.16 22.46 7.19
C SER A 51 -21.66 22.34 5.75
N HIS A 52 -20.83 21.89 4.83
CA HIS A 52 -21.13 21.85 3.37
C HIS A 52 -20.34 20.73 2.67
N ASP A 53 -20.86 19.52 2.75
CA ASP A 53 -20.37 18.32 2.08
C ASP A 53 -20.45 18.40 0.53
N ASP A 54 -21.38 19.21 -0.01
CA ASP A 54 -21.49 19.51 -1.45
C ASP A 54 -20.36 20.43 -2.00
N GLY A 55 -19.46 20.90 -1.12
CA GLY A 55 -18.35 21.77 -1.47
C GLY A 55 -18.71 23.24 -1.72
N TYR A 56 -17.71 24.02 -2.09
CA TYR A 56 -17.78 25.48 -2.32
C TYR A 56 -17.47 25.79 -3.78
N THR A 57 -18.47 26.11 -4.57
CA THR A 57 -18.33 26.32 -6.02
C THR A 57 -18.08 27.79 -6.35
N THR A 58 -17.11 28.06 -7.25
CA THR A 58 -16.74 29.39 -7.72
C THR A 58 -16.07 29.31 -9.09
N THR A 59 -16.08 30.43 -9.83
CA THR A 59 -15.32 30.54 -11.09
C THR A 59 -13.84 30.91 -10.89
N ALA A 60 -13.44 31.24 -9.66
CA ALA A 60 -12.07 31.60 -9.35
C ALA A 60 -11.22 30.35 -9.04
N ASP A 61 -9.98 30.37 -9.55
CA ASP A 61 -8.99 29.33 -9.31
C ASP A 61 -8.28 29.57 -7.98
N PHE A 62 -8.49 28.66 -7.03
CA PHE A 62 -7.84 28.62 -5.71
C PHE A 62 -7.05 27.32 -5.49
N THR A 63 -6.74 26.59 -6.55
CA THR A 63 -6.03 25.30 -6.47
C THR A 63 -4.68 25.39 -5.77
N SER A 64 -4.03 26.56 -5.83
CA SER A 64 -2.78 26.85 -5.10
C SER A 64 -2.91 26.80 -3.57
N LEU A 65 -4.13 26.77 -3.04
CA LEU A 65 -4.40 26.64 -1.59
C LEU A 65 -4.60 25.19 -1.14
N TYR A 66 -4.49 24.24 -2.07
CA TYR A 66 -4.61 22.82 -1.77
C TYR A 66 -3.66 22.41 -0.64
N GLY A 67 -4.20 21.63 0.31
CA GLY A 67 -3.45 21.17 1.48
C GLY A 67 -3.16 22.24 2.54
N GLN A 68 -3.67 23.45 2.37
CA GLN A 68 -3.52 24.53 3.35
C GLN A 68 -4.80 24.71 4.16
N THR A 69 -4.64 25.20 5.37
CA THR A 69 -5.79 25.72 6.13
C THR A 69 -6.29 26.99 5.45
N VAL A 70 -7.52 26.94 4.98
CA VAL A 70 -8.14 27.99 4.19
C VAL A 70 -9.29 28.61 4.96
N LYS A 71 -9.40 29.92 4.86
CA LYS A 71 -10.55 30.68 5.27
C LYS A 71 -11.44 30.92 4.05
N VAL A 72 -12.67 30.45 4.10
CA VAL A 72 -13.65 30.70 3.04
C VAL A 72 -14.62 31.80 3.48
N ILE A 73 -14.86 32.75 2.60
CA ILE A 73 -15.85 33.81 2.77
C ILE A 73 -16.98 33.56 1.77
N TYR A 74 -18.16 33.28 2.27
CA TYR A 74 -19.32 32.92 1.45
C TYR A 74 -20.62 33.43 2.08
N ASP A 75 -21.72 33.41 1.31
CA ASP A 75 -23.06 33.60 1.83
C ASP A 75 -23.91 32.32 1.66
N LYS A 76 -25.02 32.27 2.37
CA LYS A 76 -25.96 31.12 2.36
C LYS A 76 -27.26 31.50 1.67
N LYS A 77 -27.85 30.54 0.96
CA LYS A 77 -29.24 30.57 0.53
C LYS A 77 -30.16 30.44 1.72
N THR A 78 -31.45 30.70 1.52
CA THR A 78 -32.48 30.59 2.57
C THR A 78 -32.62 29.17 3.15
N ASN A 79 -32.24 28.15 2.37
CA ASN A 79 -32.22 26.76 2.79
C ASN A 79 -30.92 26.34 3.51
N GLY A 80 -29.94 27.23 3.63
CA GLY A 80 -28.65 26.97 4.26
C GLY A 80 -27.51 26.65 3.31
N ASP A 81 -27.77 26.31 2.03
CA ASP A 81 -26.73 25.99 1.06
C ASP A 81 -25.85 27.21 0.75
N VAL A 82 -24.60 26.93 0.28
CA VAL A 82 -23.70 27.97 -0.24
C VAL A 82 -24.36 28.65 -1.45
N ASN A 83 -24.39 29.98 -1.44
CA ASN A 83 -24.91 30.75 -2.56
C ASN A 83 -23.80 31.35 -3.40
N ASN A 84 -22.89 32.12 -2.78
CA ASN A 84 -21.75 32.70 -3.46
C ASN A 84 -20.49 32.57 -2.62
N VAL A 85 -19.39 32.24 -3.24
CA VAL A 85 -18.05 32.28 -2.63
C VAL A 85 -17.39 33.58 -3.03
N TYR A 86 -17.12 34.45 -2.05
CA TYR A 86 -16.50 35.76 -2.25
C TYR A 86 -14.97 35.71 -2.25
N GLY A 87 -14.38 34.66 -1.68
CA GLY A 87 -12.95 34.45 -1.69
C GLY A 87 -12.50 33.33 -0.75
N MET A 88 -11.33 32.83 -1.05
CA MET A 88 -10.61 31.85 -0.24
C MET A 88 -9.21 32.39 0.07
N PHE A 89 -8.76 32.24 1.29
CA PHE A 89 -7.51 32.81 1.77
C PHE A 89 -6.79 31.79 2.64
N GLY A 90 -5.54 31.48 2.30
CA GLY A 90 -4.69 30.67 3.16
C GLY A 90 -4.52 31.33 4.54
N LYS A 91 -4.57 30.54 5.59
CA LYS A 91 -4.19 30.97 6.95
C LYS A 91 -2.67 31.12 7.00
N ASP A 92 -2.14 31.93 7.93
CA ASP A 92 -0.69 32.08 8.16
C ASP A 92 -0.13 30.78 8.81
N ALA A 93 -0.22 29.68 8.11
CA ALA A 93 0.28 28.40 8.55
C ALA A 93 1.81 28.32 8.42
N VAL A 94 2.46 27.71 9.40
CA VAL A 94 3.90 27.51 9.44
C VAL A 94 4.21 26.04 9.39
N VAL A 95 5.06 25.63 8.45
CA VAL A 95 5.64 24.28 8.48
C VAL A 95 6.67 24.20 9.59
N ILE A 96 6.39 23.40 10.62
CA ILE A 96 7.29 23.20 11.78
C ILE A 96 8.33 22.12 11.50
N ALA A 97 7.94 21.06 10.83
CA ALA A 97 8.82 19.95 10.47
C ALA A 97 8.39 19.33 9.15
N GLU A 98 9.33 18.72 8.47
CA GLU A 98 9.12 17.90 7.27
C GLU A 98 10.06 16.70 7.29
N GLY A 99 9.70 15.63 6.59
CA GLY A 99 10.51 14.41 6.54
C GLY A 99 9.77 13.26 5.89
N VAL A 100 10.15 12.05 6.27
CA VAL A 100 9.43 10.82 5.91
C VAL A 100 8.75 10.25 7.15
N VAL A 101 7.61 9.60 6.96
CA VAL A 101 6.77 9.10 8.06
C VAL A 101 7.56 8.21 9.04
N GLY A 102 8.44 7.36 8.52
CA GLY A 102 9.28 6.50 9.36
C GLY A 102 10.29 7.22 10.27
N ASP A 103 10.48 8.52 10.11
CA ASP A 103 11.26 9.36 11.03
C ASP A 103 10.46 9.76 12.29
N ILE A 104 9.15 9.53 12.28
CA ILE A 104 8.26 9.83 13.40
C ILE A 104 8.32 8.68 14.40
N SER A 105 8.73 8.97 15.63
CA SER A 105 8.73 7.94 16.69
C SER A 105 7.32 7.61 17.14
N THR A 106 7.08 6.34 17.46
CA THR A 106 5.81 5.88 18.04
C THR A 106 5.44 6.67 19.30
N LEU A 107 4.17 6.95 19.48
CA LEU A 107 3.64 7.75 20.58
C LEU A 107 2.24 7.27 20.97
N LYS A 108 1.74 7.78 22.11
CA LYS A 108 0.38 7.55 22.58
C LYS A 108 -0.45 8.82 22.43
N ALA A 109 -1.75 8.69 22.31
CA ALA A 109 -2.67 9.84 22.23
C ALA A 109 -2.55 10.82 23.42
N SER A 110 -2.01 10.37 24.57
CA SER A 110 -1.75 11.22 25.75
C SER A 110 -0.43 11.99 25.68
N ASP A 111 0.44 11.71 24.71
CA ASP A 111 1.76 12.31 24.62
C ASP A 111 1.64 13.69 23.97
N SER A 112 1.97 14.73 24.73
CA SER A 112 1.91 16.13 24.27
C SER A 112 3.07 16.54 23.36
N LYS A 113 3.90 15.58 22.98
CA LYS A 113 5.10 15.78 22.16
C LYS A 113 5.36 14.57 21.28
N VAL A 114 5.92 14.82 20.12
CA VAL A 114 6.38 13.81 19.16
C VAL A 114 7.86 14.02 18.87
N LYS A 115 8.59 12.95 18.62
CA LYS A 115 9.97 13.02 18.12
C LYS A 115 9.98 12.71 16.62
N ILE A 116 10.62 13.58 15.87
CA ILE A 116 10.82 13.47 14.42
C ILE A 116 12.32 13.56 14.17
N SER A 117 12.92 12.52 13.59
CA SER A 117 14.37 12.41 13.42
C SER A 117 15.16 12.77 14.69
N GLY A 118 14.63 12.37 15.87
CA GLY A 118 15.23 12.61 17.18
C GLY A 118 14.99 13.99 17.77
N THR A 119 14.43 14.95 17.04
CA THR A 119 14.05 16.29 17.54
C THR A 119 12.63 16.24 18.11
N GLU A 120 12.43 16.85 19.27
CA GLU A 120 11.15 16.87 19.97
C GLU A 120 10.32 18.10 19.60
N TYR A 121 9.07 17.89 19.20
CA TYR A 121 8.08 18.92 18.86
C TYR A 121 6.85 18.79 19.76
N LYS A 122 6.20 19.91 20.05
CA LYS A 122 4.93 19.91 20.80
C LYS A 122 3.77 19.67 19.86
N LEU A 123 2.77 18.95 20.35
CA LEU A 123 1.49 18.74 19.66
C LEU A 123 0.42 19.68 20.24
N GLU A 124 -0.52 20.09 19.40
CA GLU A 124 -1.71 20.79 19.87
C GLU A 124 -2.62 19.84 20.67
N LYS A 125 -3.30 20.40 21.63
CA LYS A 125 -4.20 19.65 22.50
C LYS A 125 -5.60 19.71 21.94
N LEU A 126 -6.12 18.54 21.50
CA LEU A 126 -7.47 18.45 20.95
C LEU A 126 -8.53 18.40 22.05
N ASP A 127 -8.26 17.65 23.16
CA ASP A 127 -9.18 17.46 24.28
C ASP A 127 -8.38 17.04 25.52
N THR A 128 -9.07 16.76 26.62
CA THR A 128 -8.45 16.33 27.89
C THR A 128 -7.63 15.06 27.68
N ASN A 129 -6.29 15.20 27.80
CA ASN A 129 -5.30 14.14 27.56
C ASN A 129 -5.33 13.54 26.14
N ASN A 130 -5.77 14.29 25.14
CA ASN A 130 -5.74 13.89 23.74
C ASN A 130 -4.91 14.88 22.91
N TYR A 131 -3.80 14.36 22.34
CA TYR A 131 -2.87 15.05 21.45
C TYR A 131 -2.70 14.29 20.14
N ASN A 132 -3.67 13.43 19.80
CA ASN A 132 -3.67 12.67 18.55
C ASN A 132 -4.10 13.58 17.39
N VAL A 133 -3.25 14.56 17.06
CA VAL A 133 -3.55 15.54 16.02
C VAL A 133 -3.88 14.87 14.68
N PRO A 134 -4.75 15.50 13.86
CA PRO A 134 -5.19 14.92 12.59
C PRO A 134 -4.03 14.68 11.63
N VAL A 135 -4.17 13.66 10.79
CA VAL A 135 -3.34 13.40 9.62
C VAL A 135 -4.22 13.50 8.39
N TYR A 136 -3.81 14.31 7.44
CA TYR A 136 -4.46 14.43 6.15
C TYR A 136 -3.61 13.74 5.10
N ASP A 137 -4.23 12.82 4.36
CA ASP A 137 -3.61 12.06 3.30
C ASP A 137 -3.95 12.73 1.96
N PHE A 138 -2.94 13.11 1.19
CA PHE A 138 -3.08 13.66 -0.14
C PHE A 138 -3.02 12.55 -1.21
N SER A 139 -3.63 11.40 -0.94
CA SER A 139 -3.89 10.41 -1.96
C SER A 139 -5.04 10.85 -2.85
N TYR A 140 -4.82 10.74 -4.15
CA TYR A 140 -5.87 10.92 -5.12
C TYR A 140 -6.68 9.63 -5.24
N ASP A 141 -8.00 9.69 -5.04
CA ASP A 141 -8.91 8.69 -5.54
C ASP A 141 -9.86 9.33 -6.56
N THR A 142 -10.11 8.59 -7.64
CA THR A 142 -10.93 9.03 -8.78
C THR A 142 -12.43 9.06 -8.48
N ASP A 143 -12.87 8.50 -7.37
CA ASP A 143 -14.27 8.52 -6.95
C ASP A 143 -14.53 9.70 -6.02
N ILE A 144 -14.91 10.81 -6.63
CA ILE A 144 -15.20 12.12 -6.02
C ILE A 144 -16.39 12.07 -5.02
N ASP A 145 -17.15 10.99 -5.02
CA ASP A 145 -18.26 10.77 -4.08
C ASP A 145 -17.80 10.55 -2.62
N ASP A 146 -16.50 10.33 -2.40
CA ASP A 146 -15.94 10.18 -1.06
C ASP A 146 -15.02 11.35 -0.70
N ALA A 147 -15.59 12.50 -0.38
CA ALA A 147 -14.92 13.55 0.40
C ALA A 147 -14.37 13.01 1.75
N GLU A 148 -14.58 11.75 2.03
CA GLU A 148 -14.04 11.00 3.15
C GLU A 148 -12.55 10.66 2.99
N GLN A 149 -11.91 10.84 1.87
CA GLN A 149 -10.59 10.24 1.62
C GLN A 149 -9.42 11.09 2.08
N MET A 150 -9.63 12.34 2.30
CA MET A 150 -8.69 13.12 3.10
C MET A 150 -9.12 13.16 4.57
N ASN A 151 -9.62 12.05 5.03
CA ASN A 151 -10.11 11.89 6.36
C ASN A 151 -8.95 11.88 7.34
N GLY A 152 -8.76 13.03 7.95
CA GLY A 152 -8.37 13.04 9.33
C GLY A 152 -9.39 12.28 10.15
N LYS A 153 -9.63 10.99 9.84
CA LYS A 153 -10.38 10.11 10.72
C LYS A 153 -9.68 10.20 12.06
N SER A 154 -10.37 10.67 13.06
CA SER A 154 -9.88 10.77 14.44
C SER A 154 -9.31 9.44 14.98
N SER A 155 -9.58 8.33 14.29
CA SER A 155 -9.03 7.00 14.55
C SER A 155 -7.63 6.78 13.96
N VAL A 156 -7.17 7.62 13.05
CA VAL A 156 -5.87 7.45 12.37
C VAL A 156 -4.88 8.53 12.76
N GLY A 157 -5.17 9.61 13.40
CA GLY A 157 -4.29 10.67 13.78
C GLY A 157 -2.79 10.31 13.90
N ILE A 158 -1.96 11.19 14.35
CA ILE A 158 -0.50 10.97 14.39
C ILE A 158 -0.09 9.66 15.08
N VAL A 159 -0.87 9.15 16.01
CA VAL A 159 -0.60 7.85 16.68
C VAL A 159 -0.70 6.70 15.67
N GLY A 160 -1.76 6.67 14.89
CA GLY A 160 -1.94 5.62 13.87
C GLY A 160 -0.90 5.74 12.74
N LEU A 161 -0.58 6.96 12.31
CA LEU A 161 0.45 7.19 11.31
C LEU A 161 1.83 6.69 11.77
N ALA A 162 2.22 6.99 13.01
CA ALA A 162 3.53 6.61 13.54
C ALA A 162 3.66 5.09 13.77
N ASP A 163 2.56 4.37 13.91
CA ASP A 163 2.52 2.92 14.08
C ASP A 163 2.37 2.16 12.75
N ASP A 164 2.07 2.84 11.65
CA ASP A 164 1.84 2.25 10.34
C ASP A 164 3.12 2.14 9.51
N GLN A 165 3.76 0.98 9.56
CA GLN A 165 4.97 0.69 8.79
C GLN A 165 4.78 0.87 7.27
N SER A 166 3.57 0.65 6.75
CA SER A 166 3.30 0.73 5.31
C SER A 166 3.47 2.14 4.74
N GLN A 167 3.38 3.15 5.58
CA GLN A 167 3.50 4.56 5.20
C GLN A 167 4.91 5.14 5.43
N SER A 168 5.84 4.38 6.00
CA SER A 168 7.15 4.86 6.46
C SER A 168 7.94 5.65 5.42
N GLY A 169 7.84 5.29 4.14
CA GLY A 169 8.55 5.98 3.06
C GLY A 169 7.85 7.20 2.48
N PHE A 170 6.61 7.51 2.90
CA PHE A 170 5.91 8.69 2.41
C PHE A 170 6.44 9.96 3.03
N LYS A 171 6.44 11.03 2.26
CA LYS A 171 6.79 12.36 2.79
C LYS A 171 5.64 12.92 3.62
N PHE A 172 5.99 13.71 4.60
CA PHE A 172 5.02 14.48 5.37
C PHE A 172 5.49 15.92 5.60
N VAL A 173 4.55 16.80 5.92
CA VAL A 173 4.78 18.08 6.54
C VAL A 173 3.94 18.20 7.81
N ALA A 174 4.52 18.74 8.88
CA ALA A 174 3.85 19.03 10.14
C ALA A 174 3.57 20.53 10.22
N VAL A 175 2.33 20.90 10.40
CA VAL A 175 1.83 22.27 10.27
C VAL A 175 1.35 22.80 11.62
N ASP A 176 1.79 24.01 11.93
CA ASP A 176 1.26 24.89 12.98
C ASP A 176 0.38 25.93 12.28
N ASP A 177 -0.92 25.81 12.41
CA ASP A 177 -1.87 26.60 11.62
C ASP A 177 -2.22 27.94 12.26
N ASP A 178 -1.93 28.12 13.56
CA ASP A 178 -2.18 29.34 14.29
C ASP A 178 -0.90 30.07 14.77
N ASN A 179 0.27 29.50 14.42
CA ASN A 179 1.60 30.03 14.75
C ASN A 179 1.84 30.12 16.27
N ASN A 180 1.39 29.10 17.02
CA ASN A 180 1.59 29.04 18.47
C ASN A 180 2.80 28.17 18.88
N GLY A 181 3.51 27.60 17.93
CA GLY A 181 4.70 26.77 18.14
C GLY A 181 4.38 25.31 18.46
N LYS A 182 3.17 24.84 18.11
CA LYS A 182 2.75 23.45 18.24
C LYS A 182 2.25 22.93 16.90
N ILE A 183 2.34 21.64 16.70
CA ILE A 183 1.81 20.98 15.52
C ILE A 183 0.31 20.78 15.68
N ASP A 184 -0.48 21.33 14.76
CA ASP A 184 -1.93 21.17 14.71
C ASP A 184 -2.34 19.96 13.89
N PHE A 185 -1.61 19.67 12.82
CA PHE A 185 -1.87 18.51 11.94
C PHE A 185 -0.64 18.11 11.12
N PHE A 186 -0.72 16.91 10.54
CA PHE A 186 0.24 16.41 9.57
C PHE A 186 -0.44 16.26 8.20
N MET A 187 0.30 16.57 7.14
CA MET A 187 -0.05 16.22 5.76
C MET A 187 0.90 15.15 5.27
N VAL A 188 0.38 14.06 4.74
CA VAL A 188 1.15 12.95 4.16
C VAL A 188 0.93 12.91 2.66
N TYR A 189 1.99 12.64 1.90
CA TYR A 189 1.99 12.62 0.44
C TYR A 189 2.27 11.20 -0.06
N PRO A 190 1.24 10.36 -0.23
CA PRO A 190 1.39 9.00 -0.71
C PRO A 190 1.79 8.97 -2.18
N PHE A 191 2.38 7.87 -2.55
CA PHE A 191 2.70 7.51 -3.92
C PHE A 191 2.72 5.99 -4.05
N SER A 192 2.69 5.49 -5.28
CA SER A 192 2.87 4.08 -5.57
C SER A 192 4.24 3.84 -6.21
N VAL A 193 4.80 2.67 -5.98
CA VAL A 193 6.03 2.23 -6.64
C VAL A 193 5.69 1.03 -7.52
N ALA A 194 6.15 1.05 -8.75
CA ALA A 194 5.83 0.02 -9.71
C ALA A 194 6.99 -0.24 -10.67
N LYS A 195 6.95 -1.41 -11.30
CA LYS A 195 7.77 -1.74 -12.45
C LYS A 195 7.01 -1.40 -13.73
N VAL A 196 7.67 -0.85 -14.73
CA VAL A 196 7.11 -0.73 -16.07
C VAL A 196 7.18 -2.11 -16.74
N SER A 197 6.06 -2.81 -16.80
CA SER A 197 5.98 -4.15 -17.41
C SER A 197 5.80 -4.09 -18.93
N TYR A 198 5.34 -2.97 -19.45
CA TYR A 198 5.21 -2.70 -20.89
C TYR A 198 5.36 -1.22 -21.18
N ALA A 199 6.06 -0.86 -22.25
CA ALA A 199 6.18 0.51 -22.72
C ALA A 199 5.99 0.56 -24.25
N GLY A 200 4.81 1.00 -24.69
CA GLY A 200 4.46 1.22 -26.09
C GLY A 200 4.70 2.66 -26.54
N SER A 201 4.15 3.01 -27.72
CA SER A 201 4.27 4.37 -28.25
C SER A 201 3.21 5.35 -27.72
N LYS A 202 2.09 4.85 -27.18
CA LYS A 202 0.97 5.66 -26.70
C LYS A 202 0.64 5.39 -25.24
N ASN A 203 0.93 4.20 -24.75
CA ASN A 203 0.60 3.75 -23.39
C ASN A 203 1.76 2.93 -22.81
N PHE A 204 1.75 2.79 -21.52
CA PHE A 204 2.63 1.90 -20.76
C PHE A 204 1.84 1.25 -19.62
N THR A 205 2.34 0.14 -19.10
CA THR A 205 1.70 -0.60 -18.02
C THR A 205 2.63 -0.66 -16.81
N LEU A 206 2.11 -0.28 -15.66
CA LEU A 206 2.72 -0.41 -14.35
C LEU A 206 2.32 -1.75 -13.74
N GLU A 207 3.27 -2.43 -13.11
CA GLU A 207 3.07 -3.64 -12.32
C GLU A 207 3.54 -3.38 -10.90
N TYR A 208 2.63 -3.54 -9.93
CA TYR A 208 2.88 -3.29 -8.51
C TYR A 208 3.43 -4.53 -7.80
N GLN A 209 3.92 -4.37 -6.56
CA GLN A 209 4.47 -5.46 -5.74
C GLN A 209 3.50 -6.64 -5.56
N ASP A 210 2.21 -6.37 -5.46
CA ASP A 210 1.17 -7.41 -5.36
C ASP A 210 0.85 -8.10 -6.69
N GLY A 211 1.51 -7.66 -7.78
CA GLY A 211 1.33 -8.12 -9.15
C GLY A 211 0.06 -7.57 -9.83
N SER A 212 -0.66 -6.62 -9.22
CA SER A 212 -1.70 -5.86 -9.92
C SER A 212 -1.08 -4.94 -10.98
N THR A 213 -1.88 -4.56 -11.98
CA THR A 213 -1.38 -3.73 -13.07
C THR A 213 -2.29 -2.54 -13.34
N LYS A 214 -1.69 -1.42 -13.76
CA LYS A 214 -2.40 -0.22 -14.22
C LYS A 214 -1.83 0.23 -15.56
N THR A 215 -2.66 0.35 -16.58
CA THR A 215 -2.25 0.89 -17.89
C THR A 215 -2.59 2.37 -17.95
N LEU A 216 -1.60 3.18 -18.30
CA LEU A 216 -1.68 4.63 -18.41
C LEU A 216 -1.33 5.07 -19.85
N LYS A 217 -1.87 6.20 -20.29
CA LYS A 217 -1.49 6.81 -21.56
C LYS A 217 -0.43 7.88 -21.31
N PHE A 218 0.50 8.03 -22.25
CA PHE A 218 1.50 9.09 -22.18
C PHE A 218 0.91 10.51 -22.28
N GLU A 219 -0.27 10.65 -22.83
CA GLU A 219 -0.97 11.94 -22.91
C GLU A 219 -1.56 12.40 -21.57
N ASP A 220 -1.77 11.46 -20.64
CA ASP A 220 -2.41 11.70 -19.34
C ASP A 220 -1.36 11.78 -18.19
N VAL A 221 -0.06 11.75 -18.51
CA VAL A 221 1.01 11.72 -17.49
C VAL A 221 2.19 12.60 -17.84
N VAL A 222 2.79 13.22 -16.85
CA VAL A 222 4.11 13.84 -16.93
C VAL A 222 5.15 12.81 -16.54
N SER A 223 5.90 12.30 -17.53
CA SER A 223 6.94 11.31 -17.30
C SER A 223 8.32 11.84 -17.65
N TYR A 224 9.36 11.23 -17.04
CA TYR A 224 10.72 11.50 -17.46
C TYR A 224 10.98 10.98 -18.89
N LYS A 225 11.89 11.63 -19.60
CA LYS A 225 12.25 11.26 -20.96
C LYS A 225 12.94 9.89 -20.98
N GLY A 226 12.38 8.97 -21.78
CA GLY A 226 12.99 7.65 -21.99
C GLY A 226 12.48 6.57 -21.02
N LEU A 227 11.26 6.74 -20.50
CA LEU A 227 10.54 5.66 -19.79
C LEU A 227 10.53 4.41 -20.68
N ALA A 228 10.94 3.30 -20.12
CA ALA A 228 11.12 2.04 -20.83
C ALA A 228 10.66 0.84 -19.99
N GLU A 229 10.38 -0.24 -20.65
CA GLU A 229 10.10 -1.54 -20.00
C GLU A 229 11.23 -1.92 -19.06
N ASN A 230 10.89 -2.47 -17.90
CA ASN A 230 11.73 -2.80 -16.76
C ASN A 230 12.30 -1.61 -15.96
N ASP A 231 11.91 -0.37 -16.25
CA ASP A 231 12.16 0.73 -15.34
C ASP A 231 11.34 0.56 -14.05
N TYR A 232 11.93 0.95 -12.92
CA TYR A 232 11.21 1.08 -11.64
C TYR A 232 10.91 2.54 -11.40
N VAL A 233 9.65 2.83 -11.09
CA VAL A 233 9.13 4.19 -11.06
C VAL A 233 8.32 4.47 -9.81
N VAL A 234 8.27 5.73 -9.43
CA VAL A 234 7.33 6.29 -8.48
C VAL A 234 6.22 6.94 -9.28
N TYR A 235 5.01 6.54 -9.03
CA TYR A 235 3.79 7.07 -9.60
C TYR A 235 3.04 7.88 -8.55
N THR A 236 2.77 9.12 -8.86
CA THR A 236 1.91 9.99 -8.07
C THR A 236 0.74 10.42 -8.95
N ALA A 237 -0.48 10.07 -8.55
CA ALA A 237 -1.66 10.57 -9.20
C ALA A 237 -1.76 12.08 -9.00
N ASP A 238 -2.10 12.84 -10.05
CA ASP A 238 -2.30 14.27 -9.91
C ASP A 238 -3.60 14.53 -9.16
N VAL A 239 -3.51 15.36 -8.14
CA VAL A 239 -4.67 15.88 -7.44
C VAL A 239 -5.34 17.02 -8.19
N ASN A 240 -4.74 17.50 -9.28
CA ASN A 240 -5.26 18.59 -10.10
C ASN A 240 -6.03 18.04 -11.29
N THR A 241 -7.33 17.84 -11.11
CA THR A 241 -8.24 17.36 -12.15
C THR A 241 -8.32 18.27 -13.39
N ALA A 242 -7.84 19.50 -13.32
CA ALA A 242 -7.81 20.42 -14.47
C ALA A 242 -6.69 20.12 -15.46
N THR A 243 -5.60 19.52 -15.02
CA THR A 243 -4.45 19.18 -15.88
C THR A 243 -4.37 17.70 -16.22
N ASN A 244 -4.98 16.83 -15.42
CA ASN A 244 -4.96 15.34 -15.53
C ASN A 244 -3.54 14.78 -15.69
N ASP A 245 -2.56 15.44 -15.10
CA ASP A 245 -1.15 15.09 -15.31
C ASP A 245 -0.62 14.26 -14.14
N ASP A 246 -0.95 12.98 -14.10
CA ASP A 246 -0.26 12.03 -13.25
C ASP A 246 1.25 12.15 -13.45
N THR A 247 2.03 11.96 -12.39
CA THR A 247 3.48 12.14 -12.43
C THR A 247 4.20 10.81 -12.30
N ILE A 248 5.14 10.57 -13.20
CA ILE A 248 6.02 9.39 -13.18
C ILE A 248 7.48 9.84 -13.08
N VAL A 249 8.17 9.41 -12.05
CA VAL A 249 9.62 9.62 -11.87
C VAL A 249 10.32 8.29 -11.62
N LYS A 250 11.63 8.23 -11.89
CA LYS A 250 12.41 7.02 -11.55
C LYS A 250 12.50 6.84 -10.05
N ALA A 251 12.50 5.58 -9.62
CA ALA A 251 12.83 5.25 -8.23
C ALA A 251 14.28 5.68 -7.90
N ASP A 252 14.51 6.06 -6.66
CA ASP A 252 15.80 6.58 -6.22
C ASP A 252 16.94 5.57 -6.43
N LYS A 253 16.66 4.30 -6.14
CA LYS A 253 17.66 3.24 -6.17
C LYS A 253 17.03 1.87 -6.38
N VAL A 254 17.68 1.05 -7.20
CA VAL A 254 17.34 -0.37 -7.36
C VAL A 254 18.59 -1.20 -7.07
N VAL A 255 18.47 -2.19 -6.19
CA VAL A 255 19.57 -3.02 -5.71
C VAL A 255 19.25 -4.49 -5.91
N SER A 256 20.26 -5.30 -6.19
CA SER A 256 20.17 -6.76 -6.17
C SER A 256 21.45 -7.31 -5.55
N GLY A 257 21.36 -8.42 -4.84
CA GLY A 257 22.51 -9.01 -4.19
C GLY A 257 22.16 -10.15 -3.24
N ASP A 258 23.14 -10.60 -2.48
CA ASP A 258 22.95 -11.65 -1.49
C ASP A 258 22.41 -11.08 -0.16
N VAL A 259 21.43 -11.74 0.39
CA VAL A 259 20.85 -11.37 1.70
C VAL A 259 21.75 -11.91 2.80
N THR A 260 22.52 -11.04 3.40
CA THR A 260 23.51 -11.40 4.41
C THR A 260 22.92 -11.50 5.82
N ALA A 261 21.82 -10.81 6.11
CA ALA A 261 21.14 -10.85 7.38
C ALA A 261 19.68 -10.36 7.25
N THR A 262 18.82 -10.79 8.19
CA THR A 262 17.46 -10.26 8.36
C THR A 262 17.22 -9.93 9.85
N ARG A 263 16.36 -8.93 10.11
CA ARG A 263 15.98 -8.54 11.46
C ARG A 263 14.49 -8.18 11.51
N GLY A 264 13.70 -9.04 12.11
CA GLY A 264 12.24 -8.94 12.08
C GLY A 264 11.75 -9.08 10.63
N ASP A 265 10.60 -8.49 10.34
CA ASP A 265 9.88 -8.65 9.09
C ASP A 265 10.24 -7.59 8.04
N TYR A 266 10.74 -6.45 8.51
CA TYR A 266 10.91 -5.24 7.71
C TYR A 266 12.36 -4.88 7.44
N LYS A 267 13.35 -5.54 8.06
CA LYS A 267 14.76 -5.17 7.90
C LYS A 267 15.59 -6.32 7.36
N PHE A 268 16.36 -6.04 6.33
CA PHE A 268 17.29 -6.99 5.75
C PHE A 268 18.54 -6.30 5.22
N ALA A 269 19.63 -7.04 5.13
CA ALA A 269 20.88 -6.56 4.59
C ALA A 269 21.18 -7.23 3.24
N VAL A 270 21.42 -6.44 2.21
CA VAL A 270 21.89 -6.90 0.90
C VAL A 270 23.34 -6.51 0.78
N ASP A 271 24.21 -7.50 0.58
CA ASP A 271 25.68 -7.33 0.53
C ASP A 271 26.21 -6.50 1.71
N GLY A 272 25.67 -6.74 2.90
CA GLY A 272 26.04 -6.06 4.14
C GLY A 272 25.41 -4.67 4.36
N THR A 273 24.69 -4.12 3.39
CA THR A 273 23.96 -2.85 3.54
C THR A 273 22.55 -3.10 4.03
N TRP A 274 22.18 -2.48 5.14
CA TRP A 274 20.84 -2.60 5.73
C TRP A 274 19.82 -1.75 5.01
N TYR A 275 18.65 -2.33 4.80
CA TYR A 275 17.45 -1.70 4.26
C TYR A 275 16.27 -1.94 5.18
N GLU A 276 15.33 -1.02 5.22
CA GLU A 276 14.06 -1.13 5.90
C GLU A 276 12.93 -1.08 4.89
N ALA A 277 11.97 -2.00 4.99
CA ALA A 277 10.87 -2.13 4.05
C ALA A 277 9.55 -1.64 4.67
N ILE A 278 8.65 -1.18 3.84
CA ILE A 278 7.30 -0.74 4.24
C ILE A 278 6.40 -1.94 4.58
N GLU A 279 6.69 -3.11 4.05
CA GLU A 279 5.98 -4.36 4.32
C GLU A 279 6.96 -5.55 4.35
N ASP A 280 6.48 -6.73 4.73
CA ASP A 280 7.28 -7.96 4.67
C ASP A 280 7.54 -8.34 3.21
N MET A 281 8.76 -8.12 2.74
CA MET A 281 9.21 -8.44 1.37
C MET A 281 9.58 -9.93 1.19
N ASN A 282 9.31 -10.78 2.17
CA ASN A 282 9.66 -12.19 2.17
C ASN A 282 11.15 -12.47 1.89
N VAL A 283 12.02 -11.59 2.35
CA VAL A 283 13.46 -11.69 2.16
C VAL A 283 14.08 -12.60 3.22
N VAL A 284 14.93 -13.52 2.78
CA VAL A 284 15.48 -14.60 3.62
C VAL A 284 17.00 -14.47 3.72
N SER A 285 17.53 -14.55 4.92
CA SER A 285 18.97 -14.58 5.17
C SER A 285 19.61 -15.80 4.49
N GLY A 286 20.71 -15.58 3.79
CA GLY A 286 21.41 -16.61 3.01
C GLY A 286 20.83 -16.87 1.62
N GLY A 287 19.74 -16.19 1.25
CA GLY A 287 19.21 -16.17 -0.11
C GLY A 287 19.80 -15.01 -0.94
N SER A 288 19.23 -14.78 -2.10
CA SER A 288 19.52 -13.60 -2.92
C SER A 288 18.22 -12.86 -3.21
N VAL A 289 18.29 -11.56 -3.29
CA VAL A 289 17.15 -10.70 -3.63
C VAL A 289 17.47 -9.91 -4.91
N LYS A 290 16.47 -9.70 -5.72
CA LYS A 290 16.58 -8.87 -6.92
C LYS A 290 15.64 -7.68 -6.82
N ASN A 291 16.02 -6.62 -7.54
CA ASN A 291 15.12 -5.47 -7.75
C ASN A 291 14.58 -4.87 -6.45
N VAL A 292 15.42 -4.75 -5.43
CA VAL A 292 15.08 -4.01 -4.22
C VAL A 292 14.95 -2.54 -4.58
N VAL A 293 13.73 -2.05 -4.63
CA VAL A 293 13.41 -0.68 -5.05
C VAL A 293 13.28 0.20 -3.83
N VAL A 294 14.19 1.16 -3.72
CA VAL A 294 14.27 2.06 -2.58
C VAL A 294 13.79 3.44 -2.99
N VAL A 295 12.87 4.01 -2.21
CA VAL A 295 12.37 5.38 -2.35
C VAL A 295 12.35 6.02 -0.97
N ASN A 296 12.88 7.23 -0.85
CA ASN A 296 12.98 7.97 0.41
C ASN A 296 13.62 7.16 1.57
N GLY A 297 14.55 6.26 1.25
CA GLY A 297 15.23 5.41 2.23
C GLY A 297 14.54 4.09 2.59
N TYR A 298 13.33 3.86 2.13
CA TYR A 298 12.53 2.65 2.40
C TYR A 298 12.35 1.79 1.17
N VAL A 299 12.25 0.48 1.37
CA VAL A 299 12.00 -0.49 0.29
C VAL A 299 10.50 -0.63 0.07
N PHE A 300 10.08 -0.39 -1.16
CA PHE A 300 8.69 -0.50 -1.60
C PHE A 300 8.44 -1.74 -2.45
N MET A 301 9.46 -2.26 -3.11
CA MET A 301 9.38 -3.49 -3.90
C MET A 301 10.66 -4.29 -3.73
N ALA A 302 10.54 -5.60 -3.73
CA ALA A 302 11.65 -6.51 -3.85
C ALA A 302 11.18 -7.83 -4.46
N ASP A 303 11.96 -8.38 -5.37
CA ASP A 303 11.76 -9.77 -5.80
C ASP A 303 12.35 -10.64 -4.69
N GLY A 304 11.47 -11.26 -3.91
CA GLY A 304 11.81 -12.01 -2.71
C GLY A 304 12.77 -13.15 -2.98
N SER A 305 13.63 -13.42 -2.04
CA SER A 305 14.49 -14.59 -2.02
C SER A 305 13.75 -15.74 -1.39
N GLY A 306 12.95 -16.46 -2.14
CA GLY A 306 12.49 -17.77 -1.73
C GLY A 306 13.64 -18.77 -1.61
N SER A 307 13.42 -19.85 -0.88
CA SER A 307 14.38 -20.95 -0.79
C SER A 307 14.59 -21.57 -2.19
N LYS A 308 15.84 -21.76 -2.58
CA LYS A 308 16.22 -22.37 -3.87
C LYS A 308 15.90 -23.87 -3.98
N SER A 309 15.33 -24.49 -2.92
CA SER A 309 15.21 -25.96 -2.86
C SER A 309 13.96 -26.54 -3.52
N VAL A 310 13.00 -25.69 -3.97
CA VAL A 310 11.73 -26.15 -4.56
C VAL A 310 11.39 -25.28 -5.76
N THR A 311 11.93 -25.62 -6.91
CA THR A 311 11.88 -24.76 -8.11
C THR A 311 10.64 -24.93 -8.97
N ASP A 312 9.92 -26.03 -8.85
CA ASP A 312 8.88 -26.43 -9.82
C ASP A 312 7.46 -26.34 -9.25
N TYR A 313 7.29 -25.58 -8.16
CA TYR A 313 6.00 -25.39 -7.52
C TYR A 313 5.59 -23.92 -7.49
N ALA A 314 4.30 -23.68 -7.67
CA ALA A 314 3.69 -22.38 -7.55
C ALA A 314 2.28 -22.49 -6.96
N VAL A 315 1.73 -21.39 -6.45
CA VAL A 315 0.32 -21.30 -6.08
C VAL A 315 -0.40 -20.44 -7.10
N VAL A 316 -1.52 -20.92 -7.61
CA VAL A 316 -2.42 -20.12 -8.45
C VAL A 316 -3.14 -19.11 -7.55
N ILE A 317 -2.87 -17.83 -7.74
CA ILE A 317 -3.50 -16.76 -6.95
C ILE A 317 -4.63 -16.05 -7.68
N ALA A 318 -4.67 -16.15 -9.01
CA ALA A 318 -5.79 -15.76 -9.86
C ALA A 318 -5.69 -16.50 -11.20
N GLY A 319 -6.79 -16.55 -11.96
CA GLY A 319 -6.81 -17.05 -13.32
C GLY A 319 -7.88 -16.34 -14.15
N ASP A 320 -7.68 -16.28 -15.46
CA ASP A 320 -8.65 -15.72 -16.39
C ASP A 320 -8.69 -16.59 -17.66
N GLN A 321 -9.90 -16.91 -18.11
CA GLN A 321 -10.16 -17.66 -19.33
C GLN A 321 -10.48 -16.69 -20.46
N GLY A 322 -9.44 -16.37 -21.23
CA GLY A 322 -9.58 -15.47 -22.38
C GLY A 322 -10.26 -16.14 -23.57
N ALA A 323 -10.83 -15.36 -24.45
CA ALA A 323 -11.39 -15.85 -25.72
C ALA A 323 -10.30 -16.39 -26.68
N TYR A 324 -9.03 -16.06 -26.41
CA TYR A 324 -7.90 -16.37 -27.29
C TYR A 324 -6.72 -17.00 -26.56
N ALA A 325 -6.61 -16.85 -25.26
CA ALA A 325 -5.58 -17.46 -24.41
C ALA A 325 -6.06 -17.50 -22.96
N ASP A 326 -5.72 -18.57 -22.27
CA ASP A 326 -5.93 -18.70 -20.84
C ASP A 326 -4.71 -18.11 -20.11
N THR A 327 -4.93 -17.41 -19.02
CA THR A 327 -3.86 -16.86 -18.20
C THR A 327 -4.01 -17.26 -16.75
N ALA A 328 -2.89 -17.45 -16.07
CA ALA A 328 -2.85 -17.66 -14.63
C ALA A 328 -1.89 -16.67 -13.97
N LYS A 329 -2.27 -16.16 -12.81
CA LYS A 329 -1.35 -15.44 -11.93
C LYS A 329 -0.80 -16.42 -10.92
N LEU A 330 0.51 -16.62 -10.95
CA LEU A 330 1.22 -17.58 -10.13
C LEU A 330 2.07 -16.87 -9.08
N LEU A 331 2.08 -17.42 -7.85
CA LEU A 331 3.10 -17.13 -6.83
C LEU A 331 4.10 -18.28 -6.86
N PHE A 332 5.34 -17.99 -7.24
CA PHE A 332 6.42 -18.96 -7.32
C PHE A 332 7.10 -19.20 -5.98
N SER A 333 7.86 -20.27 -5.89
CA SER A 333 8.61 -20.64 -4.67
C SER A 333 9.65 -19.61 -4.22
N ASP A 334 10.09 -18.75 -5.13
CA ASP A 334 10.99 -17.62 -4.83
C ASP A 334 10.26 -16.34 -4.37
N GLY A 335 8.93 -16.41 -4.21
CA GLY A 335 8.10 -15.27 -3.81
C GLY A 335 7.67 -14.37 -4.95
N THR A 336 8.17 -14.59 -6.19
CA THR A 336 7.75 -13.79 -7.34
C THR A 336 6.31 -14.09 -7.73
N LYS A 337 5.57 -13.05 -8.14
CA LYS A 337 4.22 -13.17 -8.68
C LYS A 337 4.27 -12.81 -10.16
N LYS A 338 3.72 -13.67 -11.02
CA LYS A 338 3.73 -13.45 -12.46
C LYS A 338 2.41 -13.90 -13.09
N VAL A 339 1.91 -13.10 -14.01
CA VAL A 339 0.86 -13.54 -14.94
C VAL A 339 1.54 -14.27 -16.09
N VAL A 340 1.08 -15.48 -16.37
CA VAL A 340 1.63 -16.35 -17.39
C VAL A 340 0.53 -16.81 -18.33
N ASP A 341 0.88 -16.97 -19.60
CA ASP A 341 0.02 -17.64 -20.56
C ASP A 341 0.07 -19.14 -20.30
N THR A 342 -1.07 -19.82 -20.38
CA THR A 342 -1.19 -21.25 -20.12
C THR A 342 -1.70 -21.97 -21.37
N ASP A 343 -1.03 -23.05 -21.77
CA ASP A 343 -1.43 -23.88 -22.91
C ASP A 343 -2.71 -24.70 -22.58
N ASP A 344 -2.69 -25.38 -21.46
CA ASP A 344 -3.85 -26.12 -20.96
C ASP A 344 -3.93 -25.89 -19.46
N PHE A 345 -4.97 -25.20 -19.03
CA PHE A 345 -5.19 -24.94 -17.62
C PHE A 345 -5.53 -26.29 -16.95
N TYR A 346 -4.52 -26.90 -16.32
CA TYR A 346 -4.57 -28.22 -15.66
C TYR A 346 -4.56 -29.48 -16.56
N GLY A 347 -4.02 -29.42 -17.78
CA GLY A 347 -3.73 -30.62 -18.60
C GLY A 347 -4.93 -31.42 -19.08
N THR A 348 -6.11 -31.24 -18.52
CA THR A 348 -7.41 -31.71 -19.02
C THR A 348 -8.50 -30.91 -18.33
N PRO A 349 -9.32 -30.12 -19.03
CA PRO A 349 -10.38 -29.37 -18.41
C PRO A 349 -11.28 -30.33 -17.64
N ALA A 350 -11.31 -30.22 -16.33
CA ALA A 350 -12.39 -30.87 -15.57
C ALA A 350 -13.67 -30.19 -16.02
N THR A 351 -14.40 -30.88 -16.91
CA THR A 351 -15.65 -30.42 -17.51
C THR A 351 -16.55 -29.79 -16.43
N GLY A 352 -16.71 -28.46 -16.45
CA GLY A 352 -17.62 -27.73 -15.58
C GLY A 352 -16.99 -26.87 -14.51
N LYS A 353 -15.66 -26.75 -14.42
CA LYS A 353 -14.98 -25.80 -13.56
C LYS A 353 -14.47 -24.61 -14.38
N ASN A 354 -14.52 -23.43 -13.80
CA ASN A 354 -13.90 -22.21 -14.33
C ASN A 354 -12.62 -21.89 -13.55
N ASP A 355 -11.78 -21.03 -14.06
CA ASP A 355 -10.45 -20.73 -13.54
C ASP A 355 -10.45 -20.25 -12.09
N LYS A 356 -11.53 -19.60 -11.65
CA LYS A 356 -11.71 -19.16 -10.26
C LYS A 356 -11.73 -20.32 -9.27
N ASP A 357 -12.08 -21.53 -9.70
CA ASP A 357 -12.13 -22.72 -8.85
C ASP A 357 -10.73 -23.22 -8.45
N TYR A 358 -9.67 -22.71 -9.06
CA TYR A 358 -8.29 -23.15 -8.83
C TYR A 358 -7.46 -22.15 -8.00
N THR A 359 -8.01 -20.97 -7.69
CA THR A 359 -7.35 -20.02 -6.81
C THR A 359 -7.04 -20.65 -5.44
N GLY A 360 -5.77 -20.55 -5.03
CA GLY A 360 -5.26 -21.20 -3.83
C GLY A 360 -4.77 -22.64 -4.04
N THR A 361 -4.76 -23.14 -5.27
CA THR A 361 -4.26 -24.48 -5.58
C THR A 361 -2.74 -24.44 -5.77
N LEU A 362 -2.03 -25.35 -5.08
CA LEU A 362 -0.63 -25.61 -5.33
C LEU A 362 -0.50 -26.40 -6.62
N VAL A 363 0.35 -25.96 -7.51
CA VAL A 363 0.61 -26.60 -8.82
C VAL A 363 2.09 -26.86 -9.02
N THR A 364 2.42 -27.88 -9.78
CA THR A 364 3.68 -27.97 -10.51
C THR A 364 3.51 -27.34 -11.88
N TYR A 365 4.61 -26.86 -12.49
CA TYR A 365 4.55 -26.27 -13.80
C TYR A 365 5.73 -26.68 -14.68
N GLU A 366 5.46 -26.74 -15.97
CA GLU A 366 6.43 -26.88 -17.03
C GLU A 366 6.14 -25.82 -18.10
N THR A 367 7.09 -25.49 -18.95
CA THR A 367 6.88 -24.60 -20.09
C THR A 367 6.99 -25.39 -21.39
N ASN A 368 6.06 -25.17 -22.33
CA ASN A 368 6.12 -25.73 -23.67
C ASN A 368 7.07 -24.94 -24.60
N SER A 369 7.17 -25.33 -25.88
CA SER A 369 8.02 -24.66 -26.87
C SER A 369 7.61 -23.21 -27.18
N ASP A 370 6.39 -22.83 -26.89
CA ASP A 370 5.82 -21.50 -27.13
C ASP A 370 5.91 -20.59 -25.88
N ASN A 371 6.59 -21.08 -24.82
CA ASN A 371 6.74 -20.46 -23.50
C ASN A 371 5.42 -20.32 -22.71
N GLU A 372 4.41 -21.10 -23.07
CA GLU A 372 3.19 -21.21 -22.30
C GLU A 372 3.38 -22.20 -21.14
N TYR A 373 2.72 -21.94 -20.02
CA TYR A 373 2.82 -22.78 -18.82
C TYR A 373 1.80 -23.90 -18.84
N ILE A 374 2.27 -25.13 -18.63
CA ILE A 374 1.43 -26.30 -18.39
C ILE A 374 1.36 -26.50 -16.88
N LEU A 375 0.19 -26.25 -16.29
CA LEU A 375 -0.02 -26.31 -14.86
C LEU A 375 -0.65 -27.65 -14.47
N THR A 376 -0.06 -28.34 -13.49
CA THR A 376 -0.61 -29.58 -12.95
C THR A 376 -0.85 -29.43 -11.46
N PRO A 377 -2.09 -29.65 -10.95
CA PRO A 377 -2.34 -29.61 -9.51
C PRO A 377 -1.41 -30.56 -8.77
N ALA A 378 -0.75 -30.08 -7.74
CA ALA A 378 0.06 -30.91 -6.88
C ALA A 378 -0.82 -31.98 -6.23
N LYS A 379 -0.30 -33.20 -6.11
CA LYS A 379 -1.04 -34.35 -5.64
C LYS A 379 -1.58 -34.10 -4.21
N THR A 380 -2.85 -34.32 -3.99
CA THR A 380 -3.51 -34.16 -2.68
C THR A 380 -3.82 -35.54 -2.10
N ALA A 381 -3.24 -35.88 -0.96
CA ALA A 381 -3.62 -37.08 -0.21
C ALA A 381 -4.98 -36.84 0.47
N THR A 382 -5.80 -37.88 0.46
CA THR A 382 -7.12 -37.81 1.09
C THR A 382 -7.07 -38.10 2.58
N ASN A 383 -6.10 -38.90 3.03
CA ASN A 383 -5.82 -39.21 4.44
C ASN A 383 -4.41 -39.82 4.55
N GLY A 384 -3.51 -39.15 5.23
CA GLY A 384 -2.22 -39.73 5.60
C GLY A 384 -1.05 -39.35 4.69
N THR A 385 0.07 -40.01 4.88
CA THR A 385 1.31 -39.83 4.15
C THR A 385 1.35 -40.70 2.90
N GLU A 386 1.54 -40.08 1.75
CA GLU A 386 1.81 -40.76 0.50
C GLU A 386 3.17 -40.35 -0.08
N ALA A 387 3.86 -41.27 -0.74
CA ALA A 387 5.03 -40.92 -1.53
C ALA A 387 4.61 -40.09 -2.74
N VAL A 388 5.24 -38.98 -2.98
CA VAL A 388 4.95 -38.07 -4.11
C VAL A 388 6.17 -38.04 -5.01
N GLY A 389 5.97 -38.17 -6.30
CA GLY A 389 7.02 -37.84 -7.27
C GLY A 389 7.50 -36.40 -7.10
N SER A 390 8.51 -35.97 -7.84
CA SER A 390 8.98 -34.58 -7.83
C SER A 390 9.78 -34.15 -6.57
N GLY A 391 10.58 -35.03 -6.01
CA GLY A 391 11.58 -34.72 -4.99
C GLY A 391 11.09 -34.76 -3.53
N PHE A 392 9.85 -35.18 -3.29
CA PHE A 392 9.31 -35.37 -1.95
C PHE A 392 8.89 -36.81 -1.70
N ASP A 393 9.25 -37.34 -0.53
CA ASP A 393 8.94 -38.71 -0.13
C ASP A 393 7.61 -38.83 0.61
N ALA A 394 7.12 -37.75 1.19
CA ALA A 394 5.89 -37.76 1.97
C ALA A 394 5.10 -36.46 1.82
N TYR A 395 3.79 -36.59 1.91
CA TYR A 395 2.86 -35.48 1.80
C TYR A 395 1.70 -35.62 2.80
N TRP A 396 1.29 -34.51 3.40
CA TRP A 396 0.13 -34.41 4.28
C TRP A 396 -0.82 -33.31 3.77
N GLY A 397 -2.11 -33.53 3.86
CA GLY A 397 -3.14 -32.55 3.46
C GLY A 397 -4.14 -32.28 4.58
N ASN A 398 -4.58 -31.02 4.68
CA ASN A 398 -5.60 -30.55 5.64
C ASN A 398 -5.31 -30.89 7.10
N VAL A 399 -4.07 -30.69 7.55
CA VAL A 399 -3.61 -30.99 8.89
C VAL A 399 -3.47 -29.70 9.72
N GLN A 400 -3.51 -29.86 11.05
CA GLN A 400 -3.23 -28.75 11.95
C GLN A 400 -1.74 -28.76 12.31
N PRO A 401 -1.07 -27.59 12.34
CA PRO A 401 0.29 -27.52 12.81
C PRO A 401 0.34 -27.76 14.33
N GLU A 402 1.37 -28.46 14.78
CA GLU A 402 1.63 -28.63 16.19
C GLU A 402 2.30 -27.37 16.76
N LEU A 403 1.80 -26.90 17.91
CA LEU A 403 2.21 -25.64 18.49
C LEU A 403 3.02 -25.84 19.79
N LYS A 404 4.04 -25.00 19.97
CA LYS A 404 4.71 -24.81 21.26
C LYS A 404 4.67 -23.29 21.59
N SER A 405 4.04 -22.95 22.71
CA SER A 405 3.85 -21.55 23.13
C SER A 405 3.23 -20.71 22.02
N ASP A 406 2.14 -21.24 21.42
CA ASP A 406 1.38 -20.63 20.32
C ASP A 406 2.13 -20.49 18.97
N LYS A 407 3.39 -20.91 18.91
CA LYS A 407 4.21 -20.91 17.68
C LYS A 407 4.15 -22.27 17.00
N VAL A 408 4.18 -22.26 15.67
CA VAL A 408 4.25 -23.51 14.90
C VAL A 408 5.57 -24.22 15.22
N LYS A 409 5.51 -25.50 15.56
CA LYS A 409 6.69 -26.30 15.90
C LYS A 409 6.91 -27.44 14.94
N TYR A 410 5.86 -28.21 14.65
CA TYR A 410 5.90 -29.36 13.78
C TYR A 410 4.67 -29.40 12.89
N ILE A 411 4.74 -30.14 11.80
CA ILE A 411 3.60 -30.53 10.96
C ILE A 411 3.56 -32.05 10.95
N GLU A 412 2.51 -32.65 11.54
CA GLU A 412 2.35 -34.12 11.68
C GLU A 412 3.62 -34.79 12.22
N GLY A 413 4.19 -34.26 13.31
CA GLY A 413 5.40 -34.77 13.92
C GLY A 413 6.71 -34.54 13.16
N ALA A 414 6.60 -34.00 11.91
CA ALA A 414 7.77 -33.67 11.10
C ALA A 414 8.35 -32.32 11.50
N ASP A 415 9.67 -32.22 11.62
CA ASP A 415 10.35 -30.94 11.80
C ASP A 415 10.24 -30.10 10.50
N ILE A 416 10.28 -28.80 10.65
CA ILE A 416 10.20 -27.87 9.51
C ILE A 416 11.62 -27.38 9.23
N ALA A 417 12.12 -27.58 8.04
CA ALA A 417 13.42 -27.04 7.67
C ALA A 417 13.40 -25.51 7.75
N ASP A 418 14.47 -24.89 8.19
CA ASP A 418 14.54 -23.43 8.30
C ASP A 418 14.43 -22.75 6.93
N ASP A 419 14.91 -23.43 5.89
CA ASP A 419 14.84 -23.05 4.50
C ASP A 419 13.60 -23.59 3.76
N ALA A 420 12.64 -24.19 4.46
CA ALA A 420 11.41 -24.67 3.82
C ALA A 420 10.64 -23.53 3.14
N VAL A 421 10.11 -23.81 1.95
CA VAL A 421 9.24 -22.88 1.22
C VAL A 421 7.82 -23.01 1.77
N ILE A 422 7.30 -21.94 2.33
CA ILE A 422 5.95 -21.91 2.90
C ILE A 422 5.10 -20.92 2.11
N PHE A 423 4.13 -21.43 1.37
CA PHE A 423 3.12 -20.61 0.71
C PHE A 423 2.02 -20.28 1.73
N LEU A 424 1.94 -19.04 2.13
CA LEU A 424 1.01 -18.56 3.15
C LEU A 424 -0.12 -17.76 2.52
N ARG A 425 -1.37 -18.11 2.86
CA ARG A 425 -2.54 -17.28 2.56
C ARG A 425 -3.01 -16.60 3.84
N GLU A 426 -3.17 -15.30 3.80
CA GLU A 426 -3.78 -14.53 4.90
C GLU A 426 -5.31 -14.55 4.80
N THR A 427 -5.98 -14.67 5.96
CA THR A 427 -7.46 -14.83 6.01
C THR A 427 -8.23 -13.55 5.68
N SER A 428 -7.58 -12.40 5.70
CA SER A 428 -8.18 -11.12 5.32
C SER A 428 -7.70 -10.72 3.93
N GLY A 429 -8.43 -11.14 2.90
CA GLY A 429 -8.11 -10.85 1.50
C GLY A 429 -7.39 -11.99 0.79
N ASP A 430 -7.15 -11.82 -0.51
CA ASP A 430 -6.42 -12.78 -1.34
C ASP A 430 -4.90 -12.57 -1.30
N ASN A 431 -4.37 -12.21 -0.14
CA ASN A 431 -2.95 -12.01 0.08
C ASN A 431 -2.24 -13.35 0.22
N TYR A 432 -1.52 -13.70 -0.84
CA TYR A 432 -0.64 -14.86 -0.85
C TYR A 432 0.82 -14.39 -0.81
N LYS A 433 1.63 -15.05 0.01
CA LYS A 433 3.07 -14.79 0.10
C LYS A 433 3.85 -16.06 0.38
N VAL A 434 5.15 -16.04 0.10
CA VAL A 434 6.09 -17.08 0.48
C VAL A 434 6.86 -16.63 1.72
N ILE A 435 6.95 -17.51 2.69
CA ILE A 435 7.82 -17.32 3.87
C ILE A 435 8.71 -18.55 4.03
N THR A 436 9.73 -18.47 4.89
CA THR A 436 10.55 -19.64 5.24
C THR A 436 9.99 -20.43 6.37
N GLY A 437 10.46 -21.66 6.50
CA GLY A 437 10.18 -22.48 7.68
C GLY A 437 10.68 -21.84 8.99
N ALA A 438 11.83 -21.18 8.96
CA ALA A 438 12.33 -20.42 10.12
C ALA A 438 11.33 -19.35 10.55
N ARG A 439 10.75 -18.66 9.57
CA ARG A 439 9.72 -17.64 9.80
C ARG A 439 8.43 -18.24 10.32
N LEU A 440 7.96 -19.33 9.71
CA LEU A 440 6.77 -20.05 10.16
C LEU A 440 6.88 -20.45 11.63
N LYS A 441 8.04 -20.94 12.06
CA LYS A 441 8.32 -21.33 13.46
C LYS A 441 8.19 -20.18 14.46
N THR A 442 8.25 -18.94 14.01
CA THR A 442 8.07 -17.74 14.86
C THR A 442 6.67 -17.18 14.83
N THR A 443 5.83 -17.64 13.91
CA THR A 443 4.48 -17.13 13.67
C THR A 443 3.47 -17.78 14.64
N ASN A 444 2.41 -17.03 15.01
CA ASN A 444 1.32 -17.55 15.82
C ASN A 444 0.47 -18.52 14.98
N GLY A 445 0.49 -19.80 15.34
CA GLY A 445 -0.17 -20.87 14.59
C GLY A 445 -1.60 -21.22 15.03
N LYS A 446 -2.17 -20.53 16.04
CA LYS A 446 -3.48 -20.91 16.63
C LYS A 446 -4.64 -20.98 15.64
N LYS A 447 -4.57 -20.23 14.56
CA LYS A 447 -5.63 -20.17 13.53
C LYS A 447 -5.14 -20.69 12.17
N MET A 448 -3.99 -21.34 12.13
CA MET A 448 -3.43 -21.86 10.88
C MET A 448 -3.98 -23.26 10.60
N THR A 449 -4.22 -23.52 9.32
CA THR A 449 -4.45 -24.84 8.77
C THR A 449 -3.43 -25.05 7.65
N VAL A 450 -2.75 -26.18 7.68
CA VAL A 450 -1.85 -26.60 6.61
C VAL A 450 -2.67 -27.35 5.58
N VAL A 451 -2.80 -26.79 4.39
CA VAL A 451 -3.58 -27.39 3.29
C VAL A 451 -2.78 -28.52 2.64
N ALA A 452 -1.48 -28.32 2.51
CA ALA A 452 -0.55 -29.31 2.00
C ALA A 452 0.83 -29.14 2.66
N ALA A 453 1.54 -30.22 2.90
CA ALA A 453 2.93 -30.20 3.33
C ALA A 453 3.70 -31.36 2.72
N TYR A 454 4.92 -31.10 2.28
CA TYR A 454 5.80 -32.05 1.61
C TYR A 454 7.12 -32.15 2.37
N ALA A 455 7.61 -33.36 2.57
CA ALA A 455 8.80 -33.61 3.36
C ALA A 455 9.74 -34.62 2.74
N ASP A 456 11.03 -34.39 2.92
CA ASP A 456 12.05 -35.42 2.70
C ASP A 456 12.01 -36.43 3.84
N LYS A 457 12.07 -37.70 3.50
CA LYS A 457 12.26 -38.78 4.44
C LYS A 457 13.74 -38.93 4.74
N THR A 458 14.19 -38.40 5.86
CA THR A 458 15.57 -38.59 6.30
C THR A 458 15.79 -40.04 6.76
N SER A 459 16.71 -40.69 6.12
CA SER A 459 16.80 -42.12 5.89
C SER A 459 17.11 -43.03 7.05
N SER A 460 17.51 -42.61 8.25
CA SER A 460 17.92 -43.57 9.29
C SER A 460 17.18 -43.46 10.63
N THR A 461 16.49 -42.38 10.87
CA THR A 461 15.80 -42.10 12.13
C THR A 461 14.28 -42.08 12.01
N GLY A 462 13.73 -42.19 10.82
CA GLY A 462 12.30 -42.18 10.58
C GLY A 462 11.59 -40.81 10.68
N TYR A 463 12.35 -39.74 10.92
CA TYR A 463 11.78 -38.41 10.99
C TYR A 463 11.83 -37.74 9.60
N ASN A 464 10.68 -37.25 9.18
CA ASN A 464 10.55 -36.44 7.98
C ASN A 464 10.90 -35.01 8.30
N THR A 465 11.38 -34.28 7.29
CA THR A 465 11.63 -32.84 7.41
C THR A 465 10.84 -32.12 6.34
N VAL A 466 9.91 -31.28 6.76
CA VAL A 466 9.07 -30.46 5.83
C VAL A 466 9.96 -29.50 5.08
N LYS A 467 9.87 -29.56 3.74
CA LYS A 467 10.60 -28.70 2.81
C LYS A 467 9.67 -27.71 2.11
N MET A 468 8.38 -28.01 2.05
CA MET A 468 7.37 -27.15 1.47
C MET A 468 6.02 -27.33 2.18
N ALA A 469 5.30 -26.24 2.39
CA ALA A 469 3.92 -26.28 2.86
C ALA A 469 3.14 -25.05 2.36
#